data_f95be202b2c89d210da328885ac0682a
#
_entry.id   f95be202b2c89d210da328885ac0682a
#
_cell.length_a   1.000
_cell.length_b   1.000
_cell.length_c   1.000
_cell.angle_alpha   90.00
_cell.angle_beta   90.00
_cell.angle_gamma   90.00
#
_symmetry.space_group_name_H-M   'P 1'
#
loop_
_entity.id
_entity.type
_entity.pdbx_description
1 polymer ?
#
loop_
_entity_poly.entity_id
_entity_poly.type
_entity_poly.pdbx_seq_one_letter_code
_entity_poly.pdbx_strand_id
1 'polypeptide(L)'
;MEGLAQRIRELACDLCPGKPLGEKGGSASGIFAFAAVRHHPDQGECGKSGFHLYQGAPGWNGCFEKSGVQSIGRTRGGWNTKLHMVAASDRDGVIFALSAGNRGDAPEGRALLRRLGSVNHPVHLLMDRAYEGDETRALAAELGYTPVVPPKSNRKNPWVYDKQLYKQRNQVERLFRRLKRFRRIFTRYDKLDVVFLAFVYFALIVDALM
;
A
#
# COMPACT_ATOMS: atom_id res chain seq x y z
N MET A 1 -8.23 -17.58 -10.26
CA MET A 1 -7.69 -16.45 -9.44
C MET A 1 -8.02 -16.59 -7.95
N GLU A 2 -9.04 -17.35 -7.57
CA GLU A 2 -9.39 -17.62 -6.16
C GLU A 2 -8.32 -18.40 -5.39
N GLY A 3 -7.62 -19.34 -6.01
CA GLY A 3 -6.58 -20.14 -5.35
C GLY A 3 -5.35 -19.35 -4.90
N LEU A 4 -5.02 -18.22 -5.55
CA LEU A 4 -3.90 -17.36 -5.16
C LEU A 4 -4.26 -16.53 -3.91
N ALA A 5 -5.49 -16.04 -3.84
CA ALA A 5 -5.99 -15.30 -2.68
C ALA A 5 -6.09 -16.19 -1.44
N GLN A 6 -6.40 -17.46 -1.62
CA GLN A 6 -6.46 -18.46 -0.54
C GLN A 6 -5.07 -18.84 -0.04
N ARG A 7 -4.10 -19.05 -0.92
CA ARG A 7 -2.69 -19.26 -0.56
C ARG A 7 -2.05 -18.07 0.14
N ILE A 8 -2.39 -16.84 -0.28
CA ILE A 8 -1.91 -15.62 0.41
C ILE A 8 -2.53 -15.53 1.81
N ARG A 9 -3.77 -15.98 2.00
CA ARG A 9 -4.41 -16.06 3.32
C ARG A 9 -3.76 -17.10 4.22
N GLU A 10 -3.40 -18.26 3.69
CA GLU A 10 -2.70 -19.33 4.42
C GLU A 10 -1.27 -18.89 4.78
N LEU A 11 -0.53 -18.29 3.85
CA LEU A 11 0.79 -17.72 4.10
C LEU A 11 0.78 -16.56 5.12
N ALA A 12 -0.29 -15.75 5.16
CA ALA A 12 -0.44 -14.72 6.17
C ALA A 12 -0.73 -15.30 7.57
N CYS A 13 -1.32 -16.49 7.67
CA CYS A 13 -1.45 -17.23 8.91
C CYS A 13 -0.15 -17.93 9.32
N ASP A 14 0.61 -18.47 8.36
CA ASP A 14 1.85 -19.23 8.61
C ASP A 14 3.07 -18.32 8.84
N LEU A 15 3.04 -17.08 8.34
CA LEU A 15 4.12 -16.08 8.50
C LEU A 15 4.01 -15.26 9.80
N CYS A 16 3.07 -15.54 10.69
CA CYS A 16 3.19 -15.11 12.08
C CYS A 16 4.23 -16.01 12.75
N PRO A 17 5.50 -15.61 12.94
CA PRO A 17 6.49 -16.46 13.56
C PRO A 17 6.03 -16.78 14.98
N GLY A 18 5.78 -18.07 15.21
CA GLY A 18 5.22 -18.60 16.42
C GLY A 18 5.99 -18.21 17.66
N LYS A 19 5.24 -17.68 18.61
CA LYS A 19 5.50 -18.05 20.00
C LYS A 19 4.84 -19.42 20.22
N PRO A 20 5.52 -20.36 20.88
CA PRO A 20 4.91 -21.63 21.26
C PRO A 20 3.65 -21.33 22.08
N LEU A 21 2.58 -22.03 21.78
CA LEU A 21 1.32 -22.02 22.50
C LEU A 21 1.55 -22.42 23.98
N GLY A 22 1.87 -21.42 24.79
CA GLY A 22 1.69 -21.47 26.22
C GLY A 22 0.29 -20.96 26.49
N GLU A 23 -0.55 -21.81 27.00
CA GLU A 23 -1.92 -21.56 27.44
C GLU A 23 -2.04 -20.28 28.27
N LYS A 24 -2.53 -19.19 27.67
CA LYS A 24 -3.33 -18.14 28.33
C LYS A 24 -4.25 -17.58 27.27
N GLY A 25 -5.56 -17.79 27.46
CA GLY A 25 -6.63 -17.38 26.57
C GLY A 25 -6.58 -15.89 26.24
N GLY A 26 -5.97 -15.56 25.15
CA GLY A 26 -5.97 -14.26 24.50
C GLY A 26 -6.30 -14.49 23.04
N SER A 27 -7.48 -14.05 22.63
CA SER A 27 -7.88 -13.96 21.22
C SER A 27 -6.72 -13.32 20.44
N ALA A 28 -6.10 -14.08 19.54
CA ALA A 28 -5.07 -13.57 18.65
C ALA A 28 -5.73 -12.62 17.63
N SER A 29 -5.92 -11.36 18.02
CA SER A 29 -6.39 -10.32 17.12
C SER A 29 -5.24 -9.89 16.19
N GLY A 30 -5.36 -10.18 14.91
CA GLY A 30 -4.42 -9.70 13.90
C GLY A 30 -4.50 -8.17 13.78
N ILE A 31 -3.38 -7.54 13.44
CA ILE A 31 -3.30 -6.10 13.21
C ILE A 31 -2.73 -5.86 11.83
N PHE A 32 -3.47 -5.15 10.98
CA PHE A 32 -2.97 -4.68 9.70
C PHE A 32 -2.84 -3.17 9.69
N ALA A 33 -1.74 -2.67 9.16
CA ALA A 33 -1.52 -1.25 8.96
C ALA A 33 -1.58 -0.89 7.47
N PHE A 34 -2.29 0.19 7.16
CA PHE A 34 -2.55 0.65 5.80
C PHE A 34 -1.96 2.06 5.59
N ALA A 35 -1.12 2.22 4.58
CA ALA A 35 -0.58 3.51 4.19
C ALA A 35 -0.27 3.59 2.70
N ALA A 36 -0.11 4.84 2.21
CA ALA A 36 0.38 5.13 0.87
C ALA A 36 1.62 6.01 0.93
N VAL A 37 2.58 5.74 0.06
CA VAL A 37 3.79 6.54 -0.11
C VAL A 37 3.90 6.99 -1.56
N ARG A 38 4.33 8.23 -1.75
CA ARG A 38 4.59 8.81 -3.08
C ARG A 38 6.03 8.53 -3.48
N HIS A 39 6.21 8.09 -4.71
CA HIS A 39 7.49 7.91 -5.34
C HIS A 39 7.62 8.92 -6.47
N HIS A 40 8.64 9.76 -6.41
CA HIS A 40 8.98 10.68 -7.50
C HIS A 40 9.93 9.96 -8.47
N PRO A 41 9.73 10.11 -9.79
CA PRO A 41 10.77 9.75 -10.74
C PRO A 41 11.99 10.65 -10.51
N ASP A 42 13.16 10.11 -10.75
CA ASP A 42 14.40 10.87 -10.62
C ASP A 42 14.37 12.08 -11.56
N GLN A 43 14.57 13.27 -10.99
CA GLN A 43 14.76 14.51 -11.74
C GLN A 43 16.24 14.78 -12.01
N GLY A 44 17.14 13.87 -11.61
CA GLY A 44 18.55 13.95 -11.87
C GLY A 44 18.86 13.92 -13.37
N GLU A 45 19.32 15.02 -13.90
CA GLU A 45 19.93 15.30 -15.21
C GLU A 45 19.34 14.70 -16.51
N CYS A 46 18.46 13.72 -16.45
CA CYS A 46 17.58 13.41 -17.57
C CYS A 46 16.38 14.38 -17.57
N GLY A 47 16.65 15.53 -17.07
CA GLY A 47 15.81 16.65 -16.78
C GLY A 47 14.94 17.00 -17.97
N LYS A 48 14.73 18.16 -18.21
CA LYS A 48 13.80 18.85 -19.11
C LYS A 48 13.71 18.29 -20.54
N SER A 49 14.73 17.65 -21.10
CA SER A 49 14.70 17.11 -22.46
C SER A 49 14.11 15.69 -22.58
N GLY A 50 14.33 14.81 -21.60
CA GLY A 50 13.83 13.44 -21.66
C GLY A 50 12.32 13.31 -21.52
N PHE A 51 11.68 14.21 -20.79
CA PHE A 51 10.23 14.17 -20.56
C PHE A 51 9.43 14.89 -21.66
N HIS A 52 10.00 15.91 -22.30
CA HIS A 52 9.40 16.53 -23.48
C HIS A 52 9.38 15.61 -24.71
N LEU A 53 10.37 14.75 -24.86
CA LEU A 53 10.39 13.68 -25.88
C LEU A 53 9.25 12.65 -25.68
N TYR A 54 8.69 12.55 -24.49
CA TYR A 54 7.61 11.62 -24.16
C TYR A 54 6.23 12.05 -24.67
N GLN A 55 5.98 13.31 -24.92
CA GLN A 55 4.70 13.81 -25.41
C GLN A 55 4.64 14.01 -26.93
N GLY A 56 5.75 13.89 -27.65
CA GLY A 56 5.82 14.27 -29.05
C GLY A 56 6.48 13.31 -30.02
N ALA A 57 7.03 12.18 -29.58
CA ALA A 57 7.64 11.23 -30.51
C ALA A 57 6.56 10.33 -31.16
N PRO A 58 6.48 10.29 -32.50
CA PRO A 58 5.41 9.56 -33.22
C PRO A 58 5.39 8.04 -32.97
N GLY A 59 6.40 7.44 -32.38
CA GLY A 59 6.44 6.01 -32.02
C GLY A 59 6.00 5.69 -30.60
N TRP A 60 5.64 6.71 -29.81
CA TRP A 60 5.37 6.56 -28.38
C TRP A 60 3.95 6.06 -28.07
N ASN A 61 2.96 6.44 -28.89
CA ASN A 61 1.57 6.01 -28.73
C ASN A 61 1.43 4.48 -28.78
N GLY A 62 2.22 3.80 -29.62
CA GLY A 62 2.19 2.34 -29.73
C GLY A 62 2.68 1.59 -28.49
N CYS A 63 3.49 2.20 -27.62
CA CYS A 63 3.93 1.58 -26.37
C CYS A 63 2.85 1.66 -25.28
N PHE A 64 2.03 2.72 -25.28
CA PHE A 64 0.89 2.85 -24.38
C PHE A 64 -0.23 1.86 -24.73
N GLU A 65 -0.51 1.67 -26.00
CA GLU A 65 -1.54 0.72 -26.46
C GLU A 65 -1.22 -0.73 -26.08
N LYS A 66 0.06 -1.13 -26.12
CA LYS A 66 0.48 -2.50 -25.80
C LYS A 66 0.59 -2.77 -24.29
N SER A 67 0.89 -1.75 -23.48
CA SER A 67 1.18 -1.91 -22.04
C SER A 67 0.11 -1.32 -21.12
N GLY A 68 -0.94 -0.72 -21.69
CA GLY A 68 -2.00 -0.04 -20.94
C GLY A 68 -1.55 1.26 -20.25
N VAL A 69 -2.48 1.85 -19.50
CA VAL A 69 -2.24 3.08 -18.76
C VAL A 69 -1.36 2.80 -17.54
N GLN A 70 -0.24 3.52 -17.44
CA GLN A 70 0.70 3.39 -16.33
C GLN A 70 0.31 4.28 -15.15
N SER A 71 0.63 3.84 -13.93
CA SER A 71 0.33 4.55 -12.67
C SER A 71 1.29 5.72 -12.43
N ILE A 72 1.39 6.62 -13.40
CA ILE A 72 2.20 7.84 -13.32
C ILE A 72 1.27 9.04 -13.50
N GLY A 73 1.30 9.99 -12.56
CA GLY A 73 0.45 11.17 -12.60
C GLY A 73 1.18 12.44 -12.21
N ARG A 74 0.76 13.57 -12.77
CA ARG A 74 1.36 14.88 -12.50
C ARG A 74 0.70 15.52 -11.28
N THR A 75 1.51 15.96 -10.34
CA THR A 75 1.12 16.75 -9.17
C THR A 75 1.89 18.08 -9.14
N ARG A 76 1.66 18.92 -8.12
CA ARG A 76 2.44 20.16 -7.96
C ARG A 76 3.94 19.93 -7.82
N GLY A 77 4.36 18.78 -7.24
CA GLY A 77 5.75 18.37 -7.11
C GLY A 77 6.32 17.62 -8.32
N GLY A 78 5.61 17.61 -9.47
CA GLY A 78 6.03 16.89 -10.66
C GLY A 78 5.32 15.55 -10.84
N TRP A 79 5.87 14.71 -11.69
CA TRP A 79 5.35 13.37 -11.97
C TRP A 79 5.65 12.44 -10.82
N ASN A 80 4.67 11.66 -10.39
CA ASN A 80 4.87 10.68 -9.33
C ASN A 80 3.88 9.52 -9.39
N THR A 81 4.21 8.47 -8.67
CA THR A 81 3.41 7.27 -8.44
C THR A 81 3.19 7.11 -6.95
N LYS A 82 2.02 6.66 -6.54
CA LYS A 82 1.74 6.24 -5.17
C LYS A 82 1.79 4.73 -5.06
N LEU A 83 2.46 4.24 -4.03
CA LEU A 83 2.43 2.84 -3.61
C LEU A 83 1.54 2.74 -2.38
N HIS A 84 0.38 2.09 -2.53
CA HIS A 84 -0.52 1.74 -1.45
C HIS A 84 -0.17 0.35 -0.94
N MET A 85 -0.12 0.16 0.38
CA MET A 85 0.27 -1.12 0.97
C MET A 85 -0.54 -1.41 2.23
N VAL A 86 -0.91 -2.67 2.40
CA VAL A 86 -1.36 -3.24 3.67
C VAL A 86 -0.23 -4.10 4.20
N ALA A 87 0.17 -3.89 5.45
CA ALA A 87 1.23 -4.64 6.09
C ALA A 87 0.74 -5.28 7.38
N ALA A 88 1.18 -6.50 7.66
CA ALA A 88 0.93 -7.20 8.91
C ALA A 88 1.96 -6.83 9.99
N SER A 89 3.17 -6.46 9.59
CA SER A 89 4.24 -6.03 10.49
C SER A 89 5.14 -4.97 9.85
N ASP A 90 6.21 -4.60 10.52
CA ASP A 90 7.23 -3.72 9.96
C ASP A 90 8.16 -4.40 8.94
N ARG A 91 7.93 -5.69 8.64
CA ARG A 91 8.64 -6.48 7.61
C ARG A 91 7.70 -7.10 6.59
N ASP A 92 6.46 -7.35 6.95
CA ASP A 92 5.55 -8.17 6.16
C ASP A 92 4.51 -7.32 5.43
N GLY A 93 4.79 -7.00 4.17
CA GLY A 93 3.82 -6.41 3.25
C GLY A 93 2.90 -7.50 2.68
N VAL A 94 1.60 -7.41 2.99
CA VAL A 94 0.60 -8.43 2.60
C VAL A 94 0.10 -8.22 1.18
N ILE A 95 -0.27 -6.99 0.84
CA ILE A 95 -0.78 -6.64 -0.48
C ILE A 95 -0.42 -5.19 -0.79
N PHE A 96 -0.18 -4.91 -2.05
CA PHE A 96 0.09 -3.55 -2.51
C PHE A 96 -0.45 -3.27 -3.91
N ALA A 97 -0.63 -2.00 -4.20
CA ALA A 97 -1.10 -1.49 -5.49
C ALA A 97 -0.43 -0.15 -5.82
N LEU A 98 -0.34 0.13 -7.11
CA LEU A 98 0.12 1.42 -7.61
C LEU A 98 -1.07 2.28 -8.03
N SER A 99 -0.93 3.58 -7.85
CA SER A 99 -1.82 4.56 -8.47
C SER A 99 -1.06 5.79 -8.94
N ALA A 100 -1.66 6.50 -9.89
CA ALA A 100 -1.10 7.77 -10.35
C ALA A 100 -1.10 8.78 -9.19
N GLY A 101 -0.04 9.59 -9.08
CA GLY A 101 0.17 10.50 -7.96
C GLY A 101 -0.92 11.54 -7.75
N ASN A 102 -1.67 11.88 -8.79
CA ASN A 102 -2.81 12.81 -8.74
C ASN A 102 -4.13 12.16 -8.33
N ARG A 103 -4.21 10.83 -8.23
CA ARG A 103 -5.42 10.14 -7.76
C ARG A 103 -5.61 10.26 -6.24
N GLY A 104 -6.87 10.23 -5.81
CA GLY A 104 -7.22 10.18 -4.39
C GLY A 104 -6.83 8.84 -3.75
N ASP A 105 -6.44 8.85 -2.48
CA ASP A 105 -5.99 7.63 -1.79
C ASP A 105 -7.17 6.71 -1.42
N ALA A 106 -8.32 7.27 -1.04
CA ALA A 106 -9.46 6.51 -0.56
C ALA A 106 -10.07 5.53 -1.58
N PRO A 107 -10.29 5.88 -2.86
CA PRO A 107 -10.76 4.92 -3.87
C PRO A 107 -9.80 3.75 -4.07
N GLU A 108 -8.50 4.03 -4.15
CA GLU A 108 -7.47 3.00 -4.33
C GLU A 108 -7.37 2.10 -3.09
N GLY A 109 -7.50 2.70 -1.90
CA GLY A 109 -7.58 1.94 -0.64
C GLY A 109 -8.76 0.98 -0.61
N ARG A 110 -9.95 1.42 -1.05
CA ARG A 110 -11.12 0.53 -1.14
C ARG A 110 -10.92 -0.61 -2.15
N ALA A 111 -10.31 -0.32 -3.30
CA ALA A 111 -9.96 -1.35 -4.27
C ALA A 111 -8.98 -2.37 -3.67
N LEU A 112 -8.00 -1.91 -2.91
CA LEU A 112 -7.03 -2.76 -2.25
C LEU A 112 -7.66 -3.63 -1.15
N LEU A 113 -8.60 -3.07 -0.35
CA LEU A 113 -9.35 -3.80 0.66
C LEU A 113 -10.23 -4.91 0.04
N ARG A 114 -10.92 -4.64 -1.07
CA ARG A 114 -11.68 -5.68 -1.79
C ARG A 114 -10.79 -6.82 -2.28
N ARG A 115 -9.57 -6.50 -2.72
CA ARG A 115 -8.58 -7.52 -3.13
C ARG A 115 -8.02 -8.31 -1.95
N LEU A 116 -7.88 -7.67 -0.79
CA LEU A 116 -7.46 -8.33 0.45
C LEU A 116 -8.51 -9.37 0.89
N GLY A 117 -9.79 -9.05 0.71
CA GLY A 117 -10.91 -9.94 1.00
C GLY A 117 -11.36 -9.89 2.46
N SER A 118 -12.34 -10.74 2.79
CA SER A 118 -12.91 -10.83 4.13
C SER A 118 -12.05 -11.68 5.08
N VAL A 119 -12.20 -11.40 6.36
CA VAL A 119 -11.57 -12.17 7.46
C VAL A 119 -12.65 -12.78 8.36
N ASN A 120 -12.34 -13.97 8.89
CA ASN A 120 -13.24 -14.72 9.77
C ASN A 120 -12.86 -14.62 11.26
N HIS A 121 -11.84 -13.84 11.59
CA HIS A 121 -11.38 -13.61 12.94
C HIS A 121 -11.19 -12.11 13.20
N PRO A 122 -11.21 -11.63 14.43
CA PRO A 122 -11.05 -10.22 14.74
C PRO A 122 -9.70 -9.69 14.26
N VAL A 123 -9.70 -8.73 13.33
CA VAL A 123 -8.50 -8.06 12.81
C VAL A 123 -8.68 -6.56 12.88
N HIS A 124 -7.78 -5.87 13.54
CA HIS A 124 -7.76 -4.42 13.57
C HIS A 124 -7.06 -3.87 12.34
N LEU A 125 -7.74 -3.02 11.57
CA LEU A 125 -7.19 -2.36 10.40
C LEU A 125 -6.82 -0.91 10.73
N LEU A 126 -5.54 -0.67 10.94
CA LEU A 126 -5.02 0.67 11.24
C LEU A 126 -4.85 1.46 9.95
N MET A 127 -5.64 2.49 9.75
CA MET A 127 -5.65 3.27 8.51
C MET A 127 -5.09 4.68 8.73
N ASP A 128 -4.37 5.20 7.73
CA ASP A 128 -3.99 6.60 7.74
C ASP A 128 -5.23 7.50 7.55
N ARG A 129 -5.13 8.75 8.02
CA ARG A 129 -6.20 9.74 7.94
C ARG A 129 -6.69 10.01 6.51
N ALA A 130 -5.91 9.70 5.50
CA ALA A 130 -6.33 9.75 4.10
C ALA A 130 -7.47 8.77 3.76
N TYR A 131 -7.63 7.70 4.56
CA TYR A 131 -8.64 6.63 4.37
C TYR A 131 -9.82 6.73 5.35
N GLU A 132 -9.97 7.83 6.06
CA GLU A 132 -10.99 8.02 7.12
C GLU A 132 -12.44 8.12 6.61
N GLY A 133 -12.66 8.14 5.30
CA GLY A 133 -13.99 8.26 4.70
C GLY A 133 -14.97 7.18 5.16
N ASP A 134 -16.25 7.56 5.34
CA ASP A 134 -17.28 6.64 5.82
C ASP A 134 -17.43 5.40 4.94
N GLU A 135 -17.36 5.55 3.61
CA GLU A 135 -17.37 4.43 2.67
C GLU A 135 -16.21 3.43 2.90
N THR A 136 -15.03 3.94 3.21
CA THR A 136 -13.86 3.07 3.46
C THR A 136 -14.00 2.33 4.78
N ARG A 137 -14.52 3.00 5.81
CA ARG A 137 -14.78 2.40 7.12
C ARG A 137 -15.89 1.37 7.05
N ALA A 138 -16.99 1.67 6.34
CA ALA A 138 -18.08 0.76 6.13
C ALA A 138 -17.63 -0.50 5.39
N LEU A 139 -16.88 -0.35 4.30
CA LEU A 139 -16.29 -1.47 3.57
C LEU A 139 -15.35 -2.32 4.44
N ALA A 140 -14.51 -1.69 5.26
CA ALA A 140 -13.64 -2.44 6.17
C ALA A 140 -14.45 -3.26 7.18
N ALA A 141 -15.52 -2.69 7.76
CA ALA A 141 -16.41 -3.39 8.68
C ALA A 141 -17.18 -4.52 7.99
N GLU A 142 -17.68 -4.31 6.76
CA GLU A 142 -18.33 -5.33 5.94
C GLU A 142 -17.41 -6.53 5.68
N LEU A 143 -16.14 -6.30 5.46
CA LEU A 143 -15.13 -7.34 5.27
C LEU A 143 -14.67 -8.01 6.58
N GLY A 144 -15.22 -7.65 7.73
CA GLY A 144 -14.90 -8.22 9.03
C GLY A 144 -13.72 -7.56 9.77
N TYR A 145 -13.16 -6.47 9.24
CA TYR A 145 -12.10 -5.72 9.91
C TYR A 145 -12.67 -4.71 10.90
N THR A 146 -11.94 -4.44 11.99
CA THR A 146 -12.24 -3.33 12.90
C THR A 146 -11.42 -2.11 12.49
N PRO A 147 -12.02 -1.08 11.84
CA PRO A 147 -11.27 0.07 11.34
C PRO A 147 -10.81 0.98 12.51
N VAL A 148 -9.52 1.23 12.59
CA VAL A 148 -8.91 2.15 13.56
C VAL A 148 -8.26 3.30 12.81
N VAL A 149 -8.94 4.43 12.76
CA VAL A 149 -8.51 5.62 12.03
C VAL A 149 -8.94 6.89 12.77
N PRO A 150 -8.07 7.90 12.93
CA PRO A 150 -8.44 9.16 13.56
C PRO A 150 -9.37 9.96 12.64
N PRO A 151 -10.45 10.55 13.17
CA PRO A 151 -11.30 11.45 12.41
C PRO A 151 -10.53 12.72 12.02
N LYS A 152 -10.92 13.37 10.92
CA LYS A 152 -10.43 14.69 10.57
C LYS A 152 -10.97 15.73 11.59
N SER A 153 -10.21 16.79 11.83
CA SER A 153 -10.55 17.84 12.78
C SER A 153 -11.85 18.60 12.44
N ASN A 154 -12.20 18.67 11.15
CA ASN A 154 -13.39 19.37 10.66
C ASN A 154 -14.63 18.46 10.56
N ARG A 155 -14.59 17.25 11.12
CA ARG A 155 -15.72 16.32 11.04
C ARG A 155 -16.81 16.71 12.04
N LYS A 156 -18.06 16.76 11.57
CA LYS A 156 -19.22 17.13 12.41
C LYS A 156 -19.49 16.10 13.52
N ASN A 157 -19.37 14.83 13.19
CA ASN A 157 -19.59 13.70 14.12
C ASN A 157 -18.32 12.85 14.22
N PRO A 158 -17.34 13.24 15.04
CA PRO A 158 -16.14 12.47 15.25
C PRO A 158 -16.46 11.20 16.07
N TRP A 159 -15.79 10.09 15.73
CA TRP A 159 -15.87 8.83 16.51
C TRP A 159 -14.68 8.70 17.45
N VAL A 160 -14.87 7.90 18.49
CA VAL A 160 -13.79 7.51 19.41
C VAL A 160 -13.01 6.36 18.76
N TYR A 161 -11.70 6.38 18.86
CA TYR A 161 -10.80 5.32 18.39
C TYR A 161 -9.71 5.06 19.42
N ASP A 162 -9.14 3.86 19.42
CA ASP A 162 -8.06 3.49 20.32
C ASP A 162 -6.74 4.13 19.85
N LYS A 163 -6.28 5.14 20.63
CA LYS A 163 -5.04 5.86 20.37
C LYS A 163 -3.79 5.02 20.61
N GLN A 164 -3.85 4.05 21.53
CA GLN A 164 -2.70 3.19 21.84
C GLN A 164 -2.49 2.20 20.71
N LEU A 165 -3.57 1.56 20.27
CA LEU A 165 -3.55 0.66 19.13
C LEU A 165 -3.12 1.40 17.85
N TYR A 166 -3.62 2.63 17.64
CA TYR A 166 -3.27 3.44 16.48
C TYR A 166 -1.77 3.75 16.37
N LYS A 167 -1.03 3.84 17.48
CA LYS A 167 0.43 4.03 17.44
C LYS A 167 1.16 2.92 16.70
N GLN A 168 0.60 1.72 16.64
CA GLN A 168 1.18 0.59 15.92
C GLN A 168 1.15 0.78 14.40
N ARG A 169 0.39 1.75 13.86
CA ARG A 169 0.45 2.15 12.44
C ARG A 169 1.88 2.53 12.01
N ASN A 170 2.74 2.93 12.95
CA ASN A 170 4.14 3.20 12.67
C ASN A 170 4.90 2.00 12.06
N GLN A 171 4.38 0.76 12.17
CA GLN A 171 4.98 -0.42 11.57
C GLN A 171 5.04 -0.30 10.04
N VAL A 172 3.96 0.11 9.39
CA VAL A 172 3.96 0.29 7.94
C VAL A 172 4.90 1.41 7.48
N GLU A 173 5.07 2.47 8.29
CA GLU A 173 6.03 3.53 8.00
C GLU A 173 7.48 3.03 8.08
N ARG A 174 7.77 2.14 9.04
CA ARG A 174 9.07 1.47 9.14
C ARG A 174 9.34 0.61 7.92
N LEU A 175 8.35 -0.18 7.49
CA LEU A 175 8.45 -0.98 6.27
C LEU A 175 8.77 -0.10 5.06
N PHE A 176 8.05 1.01 4.88
CA PHE A 176 8.34 1.95 3.79
C PHE A 176 9.75 2.56 3.88
N ARG A 177 10.25 2.88 5.09
CA ARG A 177 11.62 3.37 5.28
C ARG A 177 12.66 2.32 4.86
N ARG A 178 12.39 1.04 5.11
CA ARG A 178 13.25 -0.07 4.72
C ARG A 178 13.24 -0.23 3.19
N LEU A 179 12.07 -0.24 2.57
CA LEU A 179 11.93 -0.29 1.12
C LEU A 179 12.63 0.88 0.41
N LYS A 180 12.62 2.07 1.00
CA LYS A 180 13.32 3.25 0.46
C LYS A 180 14.86 3.15 0.47
N ARG A 181 15.45 2.16 1.15
CA ARG A 181 16.89 1.88 1.04
C ARG A 181 17.26 1.36 -0.36
N PHE A 182 16.30 0.74 -1.04
CA PHE A 182 16.49 0.31 -2.42
C PHE A 182 16.28 1.49 -3.36
N ARG A 183 17.36 1.92 -4.02
CA ARG A 183 17.38 3.12 -4.87
C ARG A 183 16.27 3.10 -5.94
N ARG A 184 16.00 1.95 -6.56
CA ARG A 184 14.95 1.81 -7.59
C ARG A 184 13.52 1.91 -7.04
N ILE A 185 13.34 1.80 -5.72
CA ILE A 185 12.05 2.02 -5.06
C ILE A 185 11.97 3.46 -4.56
N PHE A 186 13.05 3.98 -3.98
CA PHE A 186 13.09 5.37 -3.53
C PHE A 186 12.80 6.34 -4.67
N THR A 187 13.42 6.09 -5.82
CA THR A 187 13.19 6.82 -7.06
C THR A 187 12.71 5.86 -8.14
N ARG A 188 11.54 6.12 -8.71
CA ARG A 188 11.02 5.30 -9.80
C ARG A 188 11.71 5.66 -11.11
N TYR A 189 12.61 4.79 -11.59
CA TYR A 189 13.24 4.92 -12.90
C TYR A 189 12.44 4.22 -14.01
N ASP A 190 11.68 3.20 -13.64
CA ASP A 190 11.02 2.32 -14.59
C ASP A 190 9.65 2.88 -15.00
N LYS A 191 9.40 2.93 -16.31
CA LYS A 191 8.15 3.44 -16.87
C LYS A 191 6.99 2.48 -16.64
N LEU A 192 7.25 1.19 -16.85
CA LEU A 192 6.25 0.14 -16.76
C LEU A 192 5.96 -0.19 -15.29
N ASP A 193 4.68 -0.21 -14.94
CA ASP A 193 4.22 -0.58 -13.61
C ASP A 193 4.67 -1.98 -13.22
N VAL A 194 4.63 -2.94 -14.16
CA VAL A 194 5.03 -4.32 -13.92
C VAL A 194 6.50 -4.43 -13.52
N VAL A 195 7.39 -3.65 -14.15
CA VAL A 195 8.82 -3.64 -13.82
C VAL A 195 9.04 -3.02 -12.44
N PHE A 196 8.40 -1.89 -12.17
CA PHE A 196 8.49 -1.25 -10.86
C PHE A 196 7.95 -2.15 -9.75
N LEU A 197 6.82 -2.82 -9.96
CA LEU A 197 6.27 -3.80 -9.02
C LEU A 197 7.22 -4.97 -8.79
N ALA A 198 7.90 -5.47 -9.83
CA ALA A 198 8.90 -6.53 -9.67
C ALA A 198 10.04 -6.11 -8.73
N PHE A 199 10.50 -4.86 -8.79
CA PHE A 199 11.49 -4.35 -7.84
C PHE A 199 10.94 -4.22 -6.42
N VAL A 200 9.66 -3.85 -6.26
CA VAL A 200 9.01 -3.82 -4.94
C VAL A 200 8.93 -5.23 -4.34
N TYR A 201 8.53 -6.24 -5.12
CA TYR A 201 8.53 -7.64 -4.68
C TYR A 201 9.92 -8.11 -4.31
N PHE A 202 10.91 -7.85 -5.15
CA PHE A 202 12.31 -8.24 -4.88
C PHE A 202 12.81 -7.62 -3.57
N ALA A 203 12.53 -6.33 -3.35
CA ALA A 203 12.94 -5.66 -2.12
C ALA A 203 12.26 -6.21 -0.87
N LEU A 204 10.97 -6.56 -0.94
CA LEU A 204 10.25 -7.22 0.15
C LEU A 204 10.85 -8.59 0.47
N ILE A 205 11.18 -9.38 -0.54
CA ILE A 205 11.84 -10.69 -0.36
C ILE A 205 13.20 -10.52 0.31
N VAL A 206 14.04 -9.62 -0.20
CA VAL A 206 15.37 -9.37 0.37
C VAL A 206 15.26 -8.86 1.81
N ASP A 207 14.32 -7.93 2.10
CA ASP A 207 14.13 -7.40 3.45
C ASP A 207 13.61 -8.47 4.43
N ALA A 208 12.81 -9.41 3.96
CA ALA A 208 12.33 -10.54 4.77
C ALA A 208 13.42 -11.59 5.07
N LEU A 209 14.44 -11.69 4.22
CA LEU A 209 15.55 -12.65 4.40
C LEU A 209 16.70 -12.08 5.28
N MET A 210 16.69 -10.78 5.55
CA MET A 210 17.68 -10.07 6.38
C MET A 210 17.24 -9.94 7.83
#